data_0f090c7dd0819e0ae43b8adf8f9ba4f2
#
_entry.id   0f090c7dd0819e0ae43b8adf8f9ba4f2
#
_cell.length_a   1.000
_cell.length_b   1.000
_cell.length_c   1.000
_cell.angle_alpha   90.00
_cell.angle_beta   90.00
_cell.angle_gamma   90.00
#
_symmetry.space_group_name_H-M   'P 1'
#
loop_
_entity.id
_entity.type
_entity.pdbx_description
1 polymer ?
#
loop_
_entity_poly.entity_id
_entity_poly.type
_entity_poly.pdbx_seq_one_letter_code
_entity_poly.pdbx_strand_id
1 'polypeptide(L)'
;MTTANLVRPTTIKELKAVDAFPIVIANDRGLITHINQRFEEVLEWTPQDVVGELITIILPSSFRDSHNLAFSRFQSSEKATVLNHPVELLTITKSQQEIVTEHYIIAEKIEGEWVFGAMLRPL
;
A
#
# COMPACT_ATOMS: atom_id res chain seq x y z
N MET A 1 -27.51 -1.48 3.14
CA MET A 1 -26.19 -2.05 3.45
C MET A 1 -25.24 -0.92 3.84
N THR A 2 -24.55 -1.10 4.88
CA THR A 2 -23.70 -0.04 5.39
C THR A 2 -22.24 -0.39 5.16
N THR A 3 -21.42 0.65 5.07
CA THR A 3 -19.97 0.49 5.03
C THR A 3 -19.41 0.12 6.41
N ALA A 4 -20.24 0.15 7.45
CA ALA A 4 -19.80 -0.18 8.81
C ALA A 4 -19.30 -1.62 8.93
N ASN A 5 -19.72 -2.49 8.00
CA ASN A 5 -19.31 -3.89 8.01
C ASN A 5 -18.00 -4.14 7.27
N LEU A 6 -17.37 -3.10 6.74
CA LEU A 6 -16.08 -3.25 6.10
C LEU A 6 -15.03 -3.57 7.17
N VAL A 7 -14.55 -4.81 7.15
CA VAL A 7 -13.51 -5.25 8.09
C VAL A 7 -12.17 -4.82 7.54
N ARG A 8 -11.40 -4.12 8.37
CA ARG A 8 -10.06 -3.68 8.00
C ARG A 8 -9.03 -4.60 8.64
N PRO A 9 -8.04 -5.04 7.86
CA PRO A 9 -7.00 -5.90 8.40
C PRO A 9 -6.14 -5.12 9.40
N THR A 10 -5.69 -5.81 10.44
CA THR A 10 -4.80 -5.23 11.44
C THR A 10 -3.43 -5.89 11.41
N THR A 11 -3.28 -6.99 10.69
CA THR A 11 -2.01 -7.70 10.55
C THR A 11 -1.71 -7.93 9.08
N ILE A 12 -0.45 -8.17 8.77
CA ILE A 12 -0.03 -8.50 7.40
C ILE A 12 -0.70 -9.80 6.95
N LYS A 13 -0.83 -10.78 7.85
CA LYS A 13 -1.50 -12.04 7.52
C LYS A 13 -2.96 -11.81 7.12
N GLU A 14 -3.68 -10.98 7.88
CA GLU A 14 -5.06 -10.63 7.54
C GLU A 14 -5.13 -9.88 6.22
N LEU A 15 -4.18 -8.98 5.98
CA LEU A 15 -4.12 -8.22 4.74
C LEU A 15 -3.97 -9.15 3.54
N LYS A 16 -3.10 -10.15 3.65
CA LYS A 16 -2.89 -11.11 2.57
C LYS A 16 -4.13 -11.93 2.25
N ALA A 17 -5.03 -12.07 3.20
CA ALA A 17 -6.28 -12.81 3.01
C ALA A 17 -7.37 -12.00 2.30
N VAL A 18 -7.18 -10.70 2.15
CA VAL A 18 -8.16 -9.84 1.46
C VAL A 18 -8.05 -10.08 -0.04
N ASP A 19 -9.19 -10.35 -0.69
CA ASP A 19 -9.24 -10.56 -2.14
C ASP A 19 -10.22 -9.61 -2.84
N ALA A 20 -11.04 -8.89 -2.07
CA ALA A 20 -12.02 -7.96 -2.62
C ALA A 20 -11.42 -6.63 -3.08
N PHE A 21 -10.23 -6.28 -2.59
CA PHE A 21 -9.57 -5.01 -2.87
C PHE A 21 -8.10 -5.22 -3.21
N PRO A 22 -7.50 -4.30 -3.98
CA PRO A 22 -6.06 -4.35 -4.23
C PRO A 22 -5.27 -4.31 -2.93
N ILE A 23 -4.26 -5.18 -2.83
CA ILE A 23 -3.37 -5.29 -1.69
C ILE A 23 -1.93 -5.17 -2.19
N VAL A 24 -1.11 -4.40 -1.47
CA VAL A 24 0.32 -4.32 -1.72
C VAL A 24 1.07 -4.43 -0.40
N ILE A 25 2.18 -5.15 -0.42
CA ILE A 25 3.04 -5.32 0.76
C ILE A 25 4.46 -4.94 0.37
N ALA A 26 5.12 -4.21 1.27
CA ALA A 26 6.48 -3.77 1.08
C ALA A 26 7.32 -4.09 2.32
N ASN A 27 8.63 -4.24 2.11
CA ASN A 27 9.57 -4.50 3.18
C ASN A 27 10.01 -3.20 3.86
N ASP A 28 10.96 -3.29 4.77
CA ASP A 28 11.45 -2.15 5.56
C ASP A 28 12.23 -1.12 4.73
N ARG A 29 12.60 -1.45 3.50
CA ARG A 29 13.23 -0.51 2.56
C ARG A 29 12.24 0.10 1.59
N GLY A 30 10.95 -0.22 1.72
CA GLY A 30 9.93 0.29 0.82
C GLY A 30 9.87 -0.46 -0.51
N LEU A 31 10.51 -1.63 -0.61
CA LEU A 31 10.46 -2.44 -1.83
C LEU A 31 9.24 -3.36 -1.77
N ILE A 32 8.49 -3.40 -2.87
CA ILE A 32 7.29 -4.24 -2.96
C ILE A 32 7.71 -5.71 -2.93
N THR A 33 7.05 -6.49 -2.07
CA THR A 33 7.28 -7.93 -1.96
C THR A 33 6.07 -8.75 -2.41
N HIS A 34 4.89 -8.15 -2.45
CA HIS A 34 3.67 -8.90 -2.78
C HIS A 34 2.57 -7.95 -3.25
N ILE A 35 1.83 -8.38 -4.27
CA ILE A 35 0.55 -7.79 -4.65
C ILE A 35 -0.43 -8.94 -4.88
N ASN A 36 -1.73 -8.67 -4.70
CA ASN A 36 -2.73 -9.70 -4.95
C ASN A 36 -3.31 -9.57 -6.37
N GLN A 37 -4.14 -10.55 -6.75
CA GLN A 37 -4.75 -10.55 -8.08
C GLN A 37 -5.63 -9.33 -8.31
N ARG A 38 -6.33 -8.86 -7.29
CA ARG A 38 -7.18 -7.67 -7.43
C ARG A 38 -6.36 -6.43 -7.76
N PHE A 39 -5.15 -6.33 -7.21
CA PHE A 39 -4.23 -5.25 -7.55
C PHE A 39 -3.89 -5.28 -9.05
N GLU A 40 -3.63 -6.47 -9.59
CA GLU A 40 -3.35 -6.62 -11.03
C GLU A 40 -4.54 -6.19 -11.87
N GLU A 41 -5.75 -6.61 -11.51
CA GLU A 41 -6.95 -6.32 -12.28
C GLU A 41 -7.29 -4.83 -12.30
N VAL A 42 -7.14 -4.16 -11.16
CA VAL A 42 -7.56 -2.76 -11.01
C VAL A 42 -6.47 -1.79 -11.46
N LEU A 43 -5.22 -2.06 -11.10
CA LEU A 43 -4.11 -1.13 -11.32
C LEU A 43 -3.20 -1.55 -12.47
N GLU A 44 -3.45 -2.70 -13.08
CA GLU A 44 -2.79 -3.17 -14.31
C GLU A 44 -1.32 -3.61 -14.13
N TRP A 45 -0.77 -3.49 -12.93
CA TRP A 45 0.59 -3.95 -12.66
C TRP A 45 0.61 -5.45 -12.39
N THR A 46 1.62 -6.14 -12.91
CA THR A 46 1.84 -7.56 -12.57
C THR A 46 2.93 -7.68 -11.52
N PRO A 47 3.05 -8.83 -10.82
CA PRO A 47 4.17 -9.03 -9.91
C PRO A 47 5.53 -8.85 -10.57
N GLN A 48 5.68 -9.27 -11.82
CA GLN A 48 6.92 -9.08 -12.56
C GLN A 48 7.26 -7.61 -12.76
N ASP A 49 6.25 -6.74 -12.84
CA ASP A 49 6.47 -5.31 -13.00
C ASP A 49 6.94 -4.65 -11.71
N VAL A 50 6.43 -5.08 -10.56
CA VAL A 50 6.53 -4.28 -9.33
C VAL A 50 7.31 -4.94 -8.20
N VAL A 51 7.36 -6.26 -8.10
CA VAL A 51 8.11 -6.92 -7.01
C VAL A 51 9.59 -6.56 -7.11
N GLY A 52 10.15 -6.05 -6.03
CA GLY A 52 11.52 -5.55 -6.00
C GLY A 52 11.66 -4.08 -6.34
N GLU A 53 10.57 -3.42 -6.77
CA GLU A 53 10.57 -1.99 -7.05
C GLU A 53 10.12 -1.22 -5.81
N LEU A 54 10.50 0.06 -5.74
CA LEU A 54 10.00 0.93 -4.66
C LEU A 54 8.49 1.09 -4.75
N ILE A 55 7.84 1.14 -3.60
CA ILE A 55 6.37 1.33 -3.52
C ILE A 55 5.93 2.60 -4.27
N THR A 56 6.80 3.58 -4.40
CA THR A 56 6.50 4.82 -5.10
C THR A 56 6.24 4.64 -6.60
N ILE A 57 6.53 3.45 -7.16
CA ILE A 57 6.22 3.18 -8.56
C ILE A 57 4.72 3.32 -8.86
N ILE A 58 3.86 3.10 -7.85
CA ILE A 58 2.41 3.22 -8.01
C ILE A 58 1.87 4.62 -7.75
N LEU A 59 2.74 5.58 -7.49
CA LEU A 59 2.34 6.97 -7.22
C LEU A 59 2.74 7.88 -8.37
N PRO A 60 1.95 8.94 -8.65
CA PRO A 60 2.39 9.97 -9.58
C PRO A 60 3.73 10.56 -9.12
N SER A 61 4.57 10.97 -10.07
CA SER A 61 5.92 11.45 -9.75
C SER A 61 5.90 12.63 -8.78
N SER A 62 4.87 13.46 -8.81
CA SER A 62 4.74 14.61 -7.92
C SER A 62 4.59 14.21 -6.44
N PHE A 63 4.23 12.98 -6.14
CA PHE A 63 4.04 12.52 -4.75
C PHE A 63 5.19 11.65 -4.25
N ARG A 64 6.14 11.30 -5.11
CA ARG A 64 7.20 10.35 -4.73
C ARG A 64 8.13 10.89 -3.65
N ASP A 65 8.54 12.15 -3.76
CA ASP A 65 9.44 12.75 -2.78
C ASP A 65 8.80 12.85 -1.40
N SER A 66 7.54 13.23 -1.33
CA SER A 66 6.80 13.31 -0.07
C SER A 66 6.69 11.94 0.59
N HIS A 67 6.43 10.90 -0.19
CA HIS A 67 6.35 9.54 0.32
C HIS A 67 7.71 9.08 0.87
N ASN A 68 8.78 9.34 0.13
CA ASN A 68 10.12 8.94 0.55
C ASN A 68 10.52 9.63 1.86
N LEU A 69 10.20 10.91 2.00
CA LEU A 69 10.48 11.65 3.23
C LEU A 69 9.69 11.08 4.41
N ALA A 70 8.40 10.80 4.21
CA ALA A 70 7.56 10.22 5.26
C ALA A 70 8.05 8.84 5.68
N PHE A 71 8.49 8.03 4.72
CA PHE A 71 9.03 6.70 4.98
C PHE A 71 10.32 6.78 5.81
N SER A 72 11.21 7.69 5.45
CA SER A 72 12.45 7.91 6.19
C SER A 72 12.18 8.35 7.63
N ARG A 73 11.19 9.22 7.83
CA ARG A 73 10.78 9.63 9.17
C ARG A 73 10.27 8.47 10.00
N PHE A 74 9.50 7.58 9.40
CA PHE A 74 9.01 6.39 10.08
C PHE A 74 10.17 5.49 10.49
N GLN A 75 11.13 5.26 9.59
CA GLN A 75 12.27 4.39 9.88
C GLN A 75 13.08 4.89 11.08
N SER A 76 13.18 6.21 11.27
CA SER A 76 13.95 6.77 12.38
C SER A 76 13.17 6.91 13.67
N SER A 77 11.84 7.15 13.61
CA SER A 77 11.02 7.43 14.80
C SER A 77 9.98 6.36 15.10
N GLU A 78 9.71 5.47 14.16
CA GLU A 78 8.66 4.45 14.25
C GLU A 78 7.27 5.06 14.47
N LYS A 79 7.06 6.27 13.96
CA LYS A 79 5.79 6.99 14.07
C LYS A 79 5.36 7.49 12.70
N ALA A 80 4.10 7.25 12.36
CA ALA A 80 3.52 7.77 11.13
C ALA A 80 2.06 8.11 11.37
N THR A 81 1.65 9.27 10.89
CA THR A 81 0.27 9.73 11.06
C THR A 81 -0.70 9.07 10.09
N VAL A 82 -0.19 8.44 9.02
CA VAL A 82 -1.05 7.82 8.00
C VAL A 82 -1.46 6.39 8.32
N LEU A 83 -0.86 5.78 9.37
CA LEU A 83 -1.16 4.38 9.69
C LEU A 83 -2.51 4.23 10.36
N ASN A 84 -3.17 3.11 10.09
CA ASN A 84 -4.36 2.64 10.78
C ASN A 84 -5.59 3.56 10.64
N HIS A 85 -5.61 4.41 9.59
CA HIS A 85 -6.82 5.15 9.22
C HIS A 85 -6.79 5.42 7.72
N PRO A 86 -7.98 5.63 7.11
CA PRO A 86 -8.05 5.83 5.65
C PRO A 86 -7.39 7.14 5.22
N VAL A 87 -6.64 7.07 4.11
CA VAL A 87 -6.02 8.24 3.49
C VAL A 87 -6.33 8.19 1.99
N GLU A 88 -6.86 9.28 1.43
CA GLU A 88 -7.08 9.36 0.00
C GLU A 88 -5.82 9.81 -0.70
N LEU A 89 -5.39 9.04 -1.70
CA LEU A 89 -4.19 9.33 -2.47
C LEU A 89 -4.45 9.01 -3.94
N LEU A 90 -3.69 9.68 -4.81
CA LEU A 90 -3.68 9.31 -6.23
C LEU A 90 -2.74 8.13 -6.42
N THR A 91 -3.20 7.16 -7.21
CA THR A 91 -2.41 6.01 -7.61
C THR A 91 -2.37 5.99 -9.13
N ILE A 92 -1.26 5.58 -9.72
CA ILE A 92 -1.19 5.43 -11.17
C ILE A 92 -1.24 3.97 -11.57
N THR A 93 -1.95 3.69 -12.67
CA THR A 93 -1.95 2.37 -13.29
C THR A 93 -0.71 2.21 -14.15
N LYS A 94 -0.46 0.98 -14.61
CA LYS A 94 0.65 0.73 -15.53
C LYS A 94 0.53 1.56 -16.81
N SER A 95 -0.69 1.83 -17.26
CA SER A 95 -0.94 2.68 -18.44
C SER A 95 -0.87 4.17 -18.11
N GLN A 96 -0.48 4.55 -16.89
CA GLN A 96 -0.28 5.91 -16.42
C GLN A 96 -1.58 6.69 -16.21
N GLN A 97 -2.69 6.00 -15.99
CA GLN A 97 -3.94 6.64 -15.59
C GLN A 97 -3.91 6.91 -14.09
N GLU A 98 -4.38 8.09 -13.70
CA GLU A 98 -4.48 8.44 -12.27
C GLU A 98 -5.84 8.00 -11.74
N ILE A 99 -5.81 7.30 -10.62
CA ILE A 99 -7.02 6.82 -9.94
C ILE A 99 -7.00 7.31 -8.50
N VAL A 100 -8.08 7.93 -8.05
CA VAL A 100 -8.20 8.27 -6.63
C VAL A 100 -8.52 6.99 -5.86
N THR A 101 -7.70 6.69 -4.87
CA THR A 101 -7.87 5.50 -4.05
C THR A 101 -7.80 5.85 -2.58
N GLU A 102 -8.57 5.11 -1.78
CA GLU A 102 -8.45 5.18 -0.33
C GLU A 102 -7.44 4.12 0.10
N HIS A 103 -6.39 4.54 0.78
CA HIS A 103 -5.36 3.65 1.28
C HIS A 103 -5.56 3.42 2.77
N TYR A 104 -5.62 2.17 3.17
CA TYR A 104 -5.57 1.80 4.57
C TYR A 104 -4.24 1.09 4.81
N ILE A 105 -3.32 1.79 5.48
CA ILE A 105 -1.91 1.38 5.60
C ILE A 105 -1.67 0.84 6.99
N ILE A 106 -1.03 -0.32 7.07
CA ILE A 106 -0.62 -0.92 8.33
C ILE A 106 0.89 -1.17 8.31
N ALA A 107 1.48 -1.23 9.49
CA ALA A 107 2.87 -1.62 9.66
C ALA A 107 2.93 -2.64 10.78
N GLU A 108 3.73 -3.69 10.59
CA GLU A 108 3.88 -4.74 11.57
C GLU A 108 5.34 -5.15 11.65
N LYS A 109 5.85 -5.31 12.88
CA LYS A 109 7.23 -5.76 13.06
C LYS A 109 7.22 -7.28 13.10
N ILE A 110 7.86 -7.91 12.11
CA ILE A 110 7.89 -9.36 11.96
C ILE A 110 9.37 -9.78 11.98
N GLU A 111 9.72 -10.64 12.92
CA GLU A 111 11.09 -11.13 13.07
C GLU A 111 12.11 -9.98 13.15
N GLY A 112 11.73 -8.91 13.86
CA GLY A 112 12.61 -7.78 14.09
C GLY A 112 12.66 -6.75 12.97
N GLU A 113 11.94 -6.97 11.87
CA GLU A 113 11.92 -6.05 10.73
C GLU A 113 10.51 -5.51 10.47
N TRP A 114 10.42 -4.24 10.09
CA TRP A 114 9.13 -3.65 9.72
C TRP A 114 8.67 -4.16 8.36
N VAL A 115 7.40 -4.52 8.30
CA VAL A 115 6.69 -4.88 7.07
C VAL A 115 5.50 -3.94 6.95
N PHE A 116 5.33 -3.36 5.79
CA PHE A 116 4.24 -2.43 5.50
C PHE A 116 3.26 -3.06 4.54
N GLY A 117 2.00 -2.76 4.72
CA GLY A 117 0.99 -3.22 3.80
C GLY A 117 -0.11 -2.21 3.65
N ALA A 118 -0.80 -2.25 2.52
CA ALA A 118 -1.92 -1.34 2.26
C ALA A 118 -3.03 -2.06 1.53
N MET A 119 -4.26 -1.75 1.93
CA MET A 119 -5.45 -2.10 1.19
C MET A 119 -5.89 -0.82 0.47
N LEU A 120 -6.04 -0.91 -0.85
CA LEU A 120 -6.39 0.21 -1.70
C LEU A 120 -7.82 0.04 -2.20
N ARG A 121 -8.67 1.02 -1.93
CA ARG A 121 -10.06 0.99 -2.39
C ARG A 121 -10.26 2.10 -3.42
N PRO A 122 -10.49 1.75 -4.70
CA PRO A 122 -10.81 2.78 -5.70
C PRO A 122 -12.10 3.52 -5.33
N LEU A 123 -12.07 4.81 -5.51
CA LEU A 123 -13.21 5.68 -5.18
C LEU A 123 -13.95 6.13 -6.43
#